data_0209846dd9c9fafa1c3303a342723b36
#
_entry.id   0209846dd9c9fafa1c3303a342723b36
#
_cell.length_a   1.000
_cell.length_b   1.000
_cell.length_c   1.000
_cell.angle_alpha   90.00
_cell.angle_beta   90.00
_cell.angle_gamma   90.00
#
_symmetry.space_group_name_H-M   'P 1'
#
loop_
_entity.id
_entity.type
_entity.pdbx_description
1 polymer ?
#
loop_
_entity_poly.entity_id
_entity_poly.type
_entity_poly.pdbx_seq_one_letter_code
_entity_poly.pdbx_strand_id
1 'polypeptide(L)'
;MKNLSDSEGYETFVVPDDVGGRFAVLTAVGLLPIAVSGADITKLMEGAASARERAIRDGFEQNDSMKYAAVRNILHRKGKSIEILANYEPSIHYVSEWWKQLCGESEGKDHKGIYPASVDLTTDLHSMGQFIQDGSRVMFETVLSVEDCDDKVMINEEAVDLDGLNYLAGKDMDFVNKSAMTGTMLAHTDGEVPNLLVTVPKQNEFFLGELFYFFEFAIAISGYLNGVNPFDQEGVESYKRNMFALLGKPGYEKQREEILKRL
;
A
#
# COMPACT_ATOMS: atom_id res chain seq x y z
N MET A 1 19.90 21.17 1.01
CA MET A 1 18.82 21.42 1.98
C MET A 1 19.39 21.82 3.36
N LYS A 2 20.36 21.10 3.95
CA LYS A 2 20.92 21.43 5.27
C LYS A 2 21.41 22.89 5.37
N ASN A 3 22.23 23.35 4.42
CA ASN A 3 22.72 24.75 4.41
C ASN A 3 21.60 25.78 4.36
N LEU A 4 20.49 25.48 3.67
CA LEU A 4 19.32 26.36 3.64
C LEU A 4 18.64 26.39 4.99
N SER A 5 18.38 25.21 5.60
CA SER A 5 17.77 25.14 6.93
C SER A 5 18.60 25.87 7.98
N ASP A 6 19.93 25.69 7.93
CA ASP A 6 20.84 26.36 8.87
C ASP A 6 20.83 27.89 8.65
N SER A 7 20.78 28.38 7.41
CA SER A 7 20.74 29.82 7.09
C SER A 7 19.42 30.49 7.45
N GLU A 8 18.32 29.78 7.30
CA GLU A 8 16.95 30.29 7.58
C GLU A 8 16.51 30.03 9.04
N GLY A 9 17.30 29.27 9.82
CA GLY A 9 16.97 28.91 11.19
C GLY A 9 15.80 27.92 11.31
N TYR A 10 15.56 27.09 10.29
CA TYR A 10 14.52 26.06 10.34
C TYR A 10 14.90 24.93 11.30
N GLU A 11 13.95 24.48 12.07
CA GLU A 11 14.12 23.28 12.89
C GLU A 11 14.32 22.05 12.00
N THR A 12 15.27 21.21 12.38
CA THR A 12 15.62 20.01 11.63
C THR A 12 15.53 18.76 12.49
N PHE A 13 15.04 17.68 11.89
CA PHE A 13 14.91 16.39 12.54
C PHE A 13 15.84 15.39 11.86
N VAL A 14 16.42 14.50 12.66
CA VAL A 14 17.31 13.45 12.16
C VAL A 14 16.49 12.24 11.76
N VAL A 15 16.72 11.76 10.55
CA VAL A 15 16.24 10.47 10.08
C VAL A 15 17.46 9.56 9.93
N PRO A 16 17.45 8.33 10.45
CA PRO A 16 18.58 7.41 10.31
C PRO A 16 18.91 7.17 8.83
N ASP A 17 20.22 7.17 8.49
CA ASP A 17 20.67 7.06 7.10
C ASP A 17 20.35 5.71 6.45
N ASP A 18 20.09 4.67 7.26
CA ASP A 18 19.75 3.32 6.87
C ASP A 18 18.23 3.09 6.70
N VAL A 19 17.40 4.11 6.96
CA VAL A 19 15.95 4.06 6.73
C VAL A 19 15.62 4.67 5.38
N GLY A 20 15.32 3.83 4.40
CA GLY A 20 14.86 4.26 3.07
C GLY A 20 13.49 4.94 3.09
N GLY A 21 13.22 5.80 2.10
CA GLY A 21 11.99 6.63 2.03
C GLY A 21 10.69 5.85 2.20
N ARG A 22 10.57 4.67 1.61
CA ARG A 22 9.37 3.81 1.71
C ARG A 22 9.11 3.23 3.10
N PHE A 23 10.14 3.16 3.95
CA PHE A 23 10.04 2.74 5.36
C PHE A 23 10.01 3.93 6.34
N ALA A 24 10.00 5.18 5.80
CA ALA A 24 10.18 6.37 6.62
C ALA A 24 8.87 6.95 7.19
N VAL A 25 7.71 6.35 6.91
CA VAL A 25 6.41 6.87 7.39
C VAL A 25 6.36 6.96 8.92
N LEU A 26 6.98 6.03 9.62
CA LEU A 26 7.08 5.99 11.09
C LEU A 26 8.32 6.74 11.65
N THR A 27 8.97 7.56 10.83
CA THR A 27 10.07 8.45 11.24
C THR A 27 9.64 9.91 11.17
N ALA A 28 10.53 10.83 11.48
CA ALA A 28 10.26 12.27 11.40
C ALA A 28 9.77 12.71 10.00
N VAL A 29 10.12 11.99 8.92
CA VAL A 29 9.65 12.27 7.55
C VAL A 29 8.13 12.17 7.45
N GLY A 30 7.53 11.12 7.97
CA GLY A 30 6.08 10.93 7.97
C GLY A 30 5.40 11.59 9.16
N LEU A 31 5.99 11.45 10.36
CA LEU A 31 5.34 11.90 11.60
C LEU A 31 5.16 13.43 11.67
N LEU A 32 6.06 14.24 11.11
CA LEU A 32 5.93 15.69 11.13
C LEU A 32 4.68 16.17 10.34
N PRO A 33 4.49 15.83 9.06
CA PRO A 33 3.28 16.22 8.34
C PRO A 33 2.00 15.58 8.92
N ILE A 34 2.06 14.36 9.45
CA ILE A 34 0.93 13.71 10.13
C ILE A 34 0.54 14.49 11.39
N ALA A 35 1.51 14.90 12.22
CA ALA A 35 1.24 15.74 13.38
C ALA A 35 0.63 17.10 12.99
N VAL A 36 1.14 17.74 11.92
CA VAL A 36 0.60 19.01 11.41
C VAL A 36 -0.84 18.87 10.91
N SER A 37 -1.22 17.70 10.39
CA SER A 37 -2.62 17.43 10.00
C SER A 37 -3.59 17.29 11.18
N GLY A 38 -3.08 17.22 12.41
CA GLY A 38 -3.87 17.08 13.63
C GLY A 38 -4.07 15.64 14.10
N ALA A 39 -3.54 14.64 13.41
CA ALA A 39 -3.64 13.25 13.83
C ALA A 39 -2.72 12.97 15.04
N ASP A 40 -3.12 12.01 15.88
CA ASP A 40 -2.41 11.61 17.08
C ASP A 40 -1.24 10.67 16.75
N ILE A 41 -0.06 11.27 16.52
CA ILE A 41 1.16 10.50 16.22
C ILE A 41 1.61 9.58 17.37
N THR A 42 1.20 9.84 18.61
CA THR A 42 1.50 8.97 19.74
C THR A 42 0.75 7.65 19.60
N LYS A 43 -0.56 7.72 19.32
CA LYS A 43 -1.36 6.52 19.05
C LYS A 43 -0.88 5.76 17.81
N LEU A 44 -0.48 6.48 16.76
CA LEU A 44 0.09 5.85 15.57
C LEU A 44 1.33 5.02 15.91
N MET A 45 2.26 5.60 16.69
CA MET A 45 3.48 4.92 17.13
C MET A 45 3.20 3.80 18.12
N GLU A 46 2.21 3.92 19.00
CA GLU A 46 1.76 2.84 19.89
C GLU A 46 1.25 1.64 19.09
N GLY A 47 0.46 1.89 18.04
CA GLY A 47 -0.01 0.84 17.13
C GLY A 47 1.14 0.13 16.41
N ALA A 48 2.08 0.89 15.84
CA ALA A 48 3.26 0.32 15.20
C ALA A 48 4.13 -0.49 16.17
N ALA A 49 4.31 0.00 17.40
CA ALA A 49 5.05 -0.71 18.46
C ALA A 49 4.34 -2.02 18.85
N SER A 50 3.02 -2.01 18.99
CA SER A 50 2.21 -3.20 19.26
C SER A 50 2.37 -4.26 18.16
N ALA A 51 2.29 -3.87 16.91
CA ALA A 51 2.50 -4.77 15.78
C ALA A 51 3.94 -5.33 15.75
N ARG A 52 4.94 -4.48 16.03
CA ARG A 52 6.35 -4.89 16.14
C ARG A 52 6.55 -5.94 17.22
N GLU A 53 5.99 -5.73 18.40
CA GLU A 53 6.13 -6.67 19.50
C GLU A 53 5.56 -8.05 19.14
N ARG A 54 4.38 -8.09 18.50
CA ARG A 54 3.80 -9.34 18.00
C ARG A 54 4.67 -9.97 16.93
N ALA A 55 5.12 -9.19 15.95
CA ALA A 55 5.94 -9.68 14.84
C ALA A 55 7.26 -10.33 15.29
N ILE A 56 7.87 -9.85 16.38
CA ILE A 56 9.12 -10.39 16.94
C ILE A 56 8.86 -11.58 17.87
N ARG A 57 7.79 -11.52 18.67
CA ARG A 57 7.47 -12.54 19.67
C ARG A 57 6.90 -13.80 19.05
N ASP A 58 6.03 -13.65 18.05
CA ASP A 58 5.17 -14.71 17.58
C ASP A 58 5.87 -15.55 16.51
N GLY A 59 5.75 -16.88 16.62
CA GLY A 59 6.19 -17.80 15.58
C GLY A 59 5.28 -17.75 14.34
N PHE A 60 5.67 -18.44 13.29
CA PHE A 60 4.99 -18.43 11.98
C PHE A 60 3.47 -18.62 12.09
N GLU A 61 3.03 -19.57 12.91
CA GLU A 61 1.60 -19.92 13.04
C GLU A 61 0.72 -18.78 13.61
N GLN A 62 1.31 -17.85 14.36
CA GLN A 62 0.62 -16.72 14.99
C GLN A 62 0.99 -15.38 14.33
N ASN A 63 1.91 -15.38 13.35
CA ASN A 63 2.44 -14.18 12.74
C ASN A 63 1.83 -13.96 11.35
N ASP A 64 0.83 -13.10 11.28
CA ASP A 64 0.10 -12.83 10.03
C ASP A 64 0.96 -12.12 8.98
N SER A 65 1.94 -11.30 9.38
CA SER A 65 2.90 -10.70 8.43
C SER A 65 3.76 -11.77 7.74
N MET A 66 4.23 -12.78 8.50
CA MET A 66 4.98 -13.90 7.92
C MET A 66 4.11 -14.77 7.00
N LYS A 67 2.86 -15.03 7.41
CA LYS A 67 1.91 -15.79 6.58
C LYS A 67 1.61 -15.06 5.28
N TYR A 68 1.34 -13.75 5.35
CA TYR A 68 1.10 -12.93 4.18
C TYR A 68 2.30 -12.96 3.22
N ALA A 69 3.52 -12.75 3.71
CA ALA A 69 4.73 -12.85 2.93
C ALA A 69 4.90 -14.22 2.27
N ALA A 70 4.63 -15.31 3.00
CA ALA A 70 4.73 -16.66 2.50
C ALA A 70 3.70 -16.96 1.40
N VAL A 71 2.43 -16.56 1.61
CA VAL A 71 1.36 -16.77 0.62
C VAL A 71 1.64 -15.99 -0.66
N ARG A 72 2.06 -14.72 -0.57
CA ARG A 72 2.49 -13.92 -1.72
C ARG A 72 3.56 -14.64 -2.55
N ASN A 73 4.60 -15.14 -1.89
CA ASN A 73 5.68 -15.87 -2.56
C ASN A 73 5.23 -17.21 -3.17
N ILE A 74 4.29 -17.91 -2.53
CA ILE A 74 3.69 -19.14 -3.10
C ILE A 74 2.89 -18.80 -4.36
N LEU A 75 2.07 -17.77 -4.33
CA LEU A 75 1.28 -17.31 -5.47
C LEU A 75 2.20 -16.86 -6.63
N HIS A 76 3.26 -16.10 -6.32
CA HIS A 76 4.25 -15.69 -7.30
C HIS A 76 4.90 -16.90 -8.01
N ARG A 77 5.33 -17.89 -7.25
CA ARG A 77 5.90 -19.15 -7.82
C ARG A 77 4.90 -19.96 -8.62
N LYS A 78 3.60 -19.74 -8.41
CA LYS A 78 2.51 -20.31 -9.22
C LYS A 78 2.16 -19.46 -10.44
N GLY A 79 2.95 -18.43 -10.76
CA GLY A 79 2.75 -17.56 -11.93
C GLY A 79 1.87 -16.34 -11.70
N LYS A 80 1.47 -16.05 -10.46
CA LYS A 80 0.76 -14.82 -10.12
C LYS A 80 1.79 -13.71 -9.90
N SER A 81 2.05 -12.93 -10.95
CA SER A 81 3.12 -11.91 -10.96
C SER A 81 2.62 -10.49 -10.65
N ILE A 82 1.32 -10.30 -10.49
CA ILE A 82 0.69 -9.03 -10.16
C ILE A 82 -0.12 -9.20 -8.88
N GLU A 83 0.12 -8.34 -7.90
CA GLU A 83 -0.73 -8.21 -6.71
C GLU A 83 -1.51 -6.90 -6.79
N ILE A 84 -2.82 -6.98 -6.60
CA ILE A 84 -3.71 -5.83 -6.58
C ILE A 84 -4.19 -5.60 -5.16
N LEU A 85 -3.80 -4.48 -4.55
CA LEU A 85 -4.41 -4.03 -3.30
C LEU A 85 -5.78 -3.43 -3.62
N ALA A 86 -6.84 -4.13 -3.25
CA ALA A 86 -8.22 -3.71 -3.47
C ALA A 86 -8.73 -2.98 -2.23
N ASN A 87 -8.91 -1.67 -2.34
CA ASN A 87 -9.36 -0.80 -1.27
C ASN A 87 -10.84 -0.46 -1.45
N TYR A 88 -11.64 -0.61 -0.38
CA TYR A 88 -13.07 -0.26 -0.35
C TYR A 88 -13.35 1.01 0.47
N GLU A 89 -12.30 1.64 1.03
CA GLU A 89 -12.39 2.83 1.86
C GLU A 89 -11.67 4.01 1.18
N PRO A 90 -12.36 4.91 0.50
CA PRO A 90 -11.72 6.02 -0.23
C PRO A 90 -10.79 6.90 0.62
N SER A 91 -11.05 7.00 1.92
CA SER A 91 -10.26 7.78 2.88
C SER A 91 -8.84 7.24 3.08
N ILE A 92 -8.60 5.95 2.79
CA ILE A 92 -7.28 5.32 2.89
C ILE A 92 -6.62 5.05 1.53
N HIS A 93 -7.09 5.70 0.47
CA HIS A 93 -6.50 5.63 -0.87
C HIS A 93 -4.98 5.78 -0.85
N TYR A 94 -4.43 6.76 -0.13
CA TYR A 94 -2.99 7.00 -0.08
C TYR A 94 -2.20 5.92 0.69
N VAL A 95 -2.85 5.09 1.48
CA VAL A 95 -2.22 3.87 2.02
C VAL A 95 -1.90 2.89 0.88
N SER A 96 -2.80 2.77 -0.10
CA SER A 96 -2.56 1.95 -1.30
C SER A 96 -1.41 2.50 -2.15
N GLU A 97 -1.30 3.83 -2.29
CA GLU A 97 -0.20 4.48 -3.00
C GLU A 97 1.16 4.24 -2.32
N TRP A 98 1.20 4.41 -0.99
CA TRP A 98 2.39 4.08 -0.20
C TRP A 98 2.74 2.58 -0.30
N TRP A 99 1.76 1.69 -0.21
CA TRP A 99 1.97 0.25 -0.32
C TRP A 99 2.58 -0.16 -1.67
N LYS A 100 2.17 0.49 -2.77
CA LYS A 100 2.80 0.28 -4.09
C LYS A 100 4.28 0.64 -4.07
N GLN A 101 4.65 1.76 -3.46
CA GLN A 101 6.05 2.13 -3.32
C GLN A 101 6.80 1.13 -2.44
N LEU A 102 6.22 0.76 -1.29
CA LEU A 102 6.82 -0.20 -0.37
C LEU A 102 7.14 -1.51 -1.08
N CYS A 103 6.17 -2.10 -1.77
CA CYS A 103 6.35 -3.37 -2.48
C CYS A 103 7.30 -3.24 -3.68
N GLY A 104 7.04 -2.26 -4.55
CA GLY A 104 7.79 -2.10 -5.80
C GLY A 104 9.28 -1.84 -5.59
N GLU A 105 9.62 -0.94 -4.69
CA GLU A 105 11.02 -0.61 -4.40
C GLU A 105 11.73 -1.67 -3.53
N SER A 106 10.99 -2.45 -2.74
CA SER A 106 11.60 -3.49 -1.91
C SER A 106 11.85 -4.79 -2.68
N GLU A 107 10.97 -5.19 -3.58
CA GLU A 107 11.01 -6.49 -4.26
C GLU A 107 11.40 -6.42 -5.74
N GLY A 108 11.16 -5.29 -6.42
CA GLY A 108 11.42 -5.11 -7.85
C GLY A 108 12.90 -4.99 -8.17
N LYS A 109 13.68 -6.06 -7.99
CA LYS A 109 15.14 -6.13 -8.12
C LYS A 109 15.57 -7.41 -8.81
N ASP A 110 16.75 -7.41 -9.43
CA ASP A 110 17.33 -8.60 -10.08
C ASP A 110 16.37 -9.27 -11.08
N HIS A 111 15.54 -8.47 -11.76
CA HIS A 111 14.47 -8.96 -12.66
C HIS A 111 13.45 -9.88 -11.97
N LYS A 112 13.24 -9.70 -10.67
CA LYS A 112 12.29 -10.41 -9.82
C LYS A 112 11.27 -9.45 -9.23
N GLY A 113 10.34 -10.00 -8.45
CA GLY A 113 9.34 -9.27 -7.68
C GLY A 113 7.93 -9.44 -8.23
N ILE A 114 6.97 -9.13 -7.36
CA ILE A 114 5.55 -9.08 -7.69
C ILE A 114 5.23 -7.62 -8.03
N TYR A 115 4.59 -7.38 -9.18
CA TYR A 115 4.20 -6.02 -9.58
C TYR A 115 3.02 -5.54 -8.71
N PRO A 116 3.20 -4.47 -7.92
CA PRO A 116 2.14 -3.95 -7.08
C PRO A 116 1.22 -3.01 -7.88
N ALA A 117 -0.06 -3.31 -7.87
CA ALA A 117 -1.11 -2.44 -8.38
C ALA A 117 -2.12 -2.13 -7.26
N SER A 118 -2.98 -1.14 -7.46
CA SER A 118 -4.10 -0.89 -6.55
C SER A 118 -5.35 -0.48 -7.32
N VAL A 119 -6.51 -0.72 -6.72
CA VAL A 119 -7.82 -0.29 -7.20
C VAL A 119 -8.65 0.25 -6.04
N ASP A 120 -9.43 1.28 -6.30
CA ASP A 120 -10.41 1.82 -5.36
C ASP A 120 -11.80 1.32 -5.75
N LEU A 121 -12.27 0.35 -5.02
CA LEU A 121 -13.57 -0.27 -5.28
C LEU A 121 -14.66 0.44 -4.45
N THR A 122 -15.89 0.59 -4.97
CA THR A 122 -16.45 -0.05 -6.18
C THR A 122 -16.18 0.72 -7.48
N THR A 123 -15.60 1.92 -7.42
CA THR A 123 -15.37 2.79 -8.61
C THR A 123 -14.62 2.06 -9.71
N ASP A 124 -13.52 1.40 -9.39
CA ASP A 124 -12.69 0.71 -10.37
C ASP A 124 -13.25 -0.63 -10.87
N LEU A 125 -14.39 -1.10 -10.36
CA LEU A 125 -15.13 -2.18 -11.01
C LEU A 125 -15.58 -1.78 -12.43
N HIS A 126 -15.82 -0.47 -12.65
CA HIS A 126 -16.20 0.07 -13.96
C HIS A 126 -15.01 0.28 -14.91
N SER A 127 -13.78 0.11 -14.44
CA SER A 127 -12.55 0.23 -15.24
C SER A 127 -11.79 -1.09 -15.32
N MET A 128 -11.47 -1.68 -14.17
CA MET A 128 -10.60 -2.86 -14.04
C MET A 128 -11.36 -4.16 -13.79
N GLY A 129 -12.64 -4.08 -13.36
CA GLY A 129 -13.42 -5.26 -12.97
C GLY A 129 -13.49 -6.34 -14.04
N GLN A 130 -13.73 -5.97 -15.30
CA GLN A 130 -13.74 -6.91 -16.42
C GLN A 130 -12.40 -7.64 -16.59
N PHE A 131 -11.28 -6.91 -16.49
CA PHE A 131 -9.95 -7.51 -16.66
C PHE A 131 -9.60 -8.43 -15.51
N ILE A 132 -9.92 -8.04 -14.27
CA ILE A 132 -9.69 -8.87 -13.09
C ILE A 132 -10.52 -10.15 -13.20
N GLN A 133 -11.82 -10.04 -13.53
CA GLN A 133 -12.74 -11.17 -13.60
C GLN A 133 -12.41 -12.15 -14.73
N ASP A 134 -12.02 -11.66 -15.92
CA ASP A 134 -11.98 -12.48 -17.14
C ASP A 134 -10.73 -12.27 -18.01
N GLY A 135 -9.75 -11.46 -17.53
CA GLY A 135 -8.47 -11.23 -18.23
C GLY A 135 -7.41 -12.30 -17.93
N SER A 136 -6.15 -11.94 -18.05
CA SER A 136 -5.03 -12.86 -17.80
C SER A 136 -4.97 -13.35 -16.35
N ARG A 137 -4.78 -14.64 -16.15
CA ARG A 137 -4.75 -15.27 -14.80
C ARG A 137 -3.41 -15.11 -14.05
N VAL A 138 -2.73 -13.97 -14.25
CA VAL A 138 -1.40 -13.69 -13.67
C VAL A 138 -1.46 -12.87 -12.37
N MET A 139 -2.66 -12.58 -11.86
CA MET A 139 -2.86 -11.71 -10.71
C MET A 139 -3.54 -12.42 -9.53
N PHE A 140 -3.41 -11.80 -8.37
CA PHE A 140 -4.17 -12.09 -7.14
C PHE A 140 -4.49 -10.76 -6.45
N GLU A 141 -5.45 -10.77 -5.56
CA GLU A 141 -5.88 -9.60 -4.82
C GLU A 141 -5.52 -9.70 -3.34
N THR A 142 -5.19 -8.56 -2.75
CA THR A 142 -5.18 -8.33 -1.31
C THR A 142 -6.26 -7.30 -1.01
N VAL A 143 -7.38 -7.75 -0.46
CA VAL A 143 -8.52 -6.90 -0.11
C VAL A 143 -8.27 -6.29 1.27
N LEU A 144 -8.32 -4.96 1.35
CA LEU A 144 -8.22 -4.22 2.60
C LEU A 144 -9.62 -3.86 3.08
N SER A 145 -10.00 -4.36 4.26
CA SER A 145 -11.32 -4.15 4.87
C SER A 145 -11.19 -3.49 6.23
N VAL A 146 -12.05 -2.51 6.51
CA VAL A 146 -12.23 -1.91 7.83
C VAL A 146 -13.48 -2.49 8.45
N GLU A 147 -13.38 -3.07 9.69
CA GLU A 147 -14.52 -3.75 10.31
C GLU A 147 -15.58 -2.79 10.83
N ASP A 148 -15.18 -1.74 11.52
CA ASP A 148 -16.08 -0.77 12.14
C ASP A 148 -15.91 0.62 11.54
N CYS A 149 -16.95 1.11 10.88
CA CYS A 149 -17.04 2.48 10.38
C CYS A 149 -17.77 3.36 11.41
N ASP A 150 -17.12 4.46 11.78
CA ASP A 150 -17.68 5.40 12.79
C ASP A 150 -18.96 6.10 12.31
N ASP A 151 -19.01 6.49 11.05
CA ASP A 151 -20.10 7.24 10.46
C ASP A 151 -21.09 6.32 9.73
N LYS A 152 -22.29 6.18 10.31
CA LYS A 152 -23.37 5.36 9.72
C LYS A 152 -24.35 6.25 8.97
N VAL A 153 -24.34 6.14 7.65
CA VAL A 153 -25.36 6.76 6.78
C VAL A 153 -26.43 5.73 6.50
N MET A 154 -27.60 5.92 7.09
CA MET A 154 -28.75 5.00 6.96
C MET A 154 -29.53 5.28 5.68
N ILE A 155 -29.97 4.24 5.00
CA ILE A 155 -30.86 4.32 3.83
C ILE A 155 -32.30 4.32 4.32
N ASN A 156 -33.02 5.36 3.97
CA ASN A 156 -34.43 5.51 4.36
C ASN A 156 -35.35 4.80 3.35
N GLU A 157 -36.53 4.39 3.83
CA GLU A 157 -37.61 3.90 2.97
C GLU A 157 -38.30 5.10 2.28
N GLU A 158 -38.49 5.01 0.96
CA GLU A 158 -39.25 5.98 0.20
C GLU A 158 -40.71 5.54 0.08
N ALA A 159 -41.65 6.52 0.17
CA ALA A 159 -43.09 6.22 0.11
C ALA A 159 -43.51 5.61 -1.25
N VAL A 160 -42.77 5.90 -2.31
CA VAL A 160 -42.93 5.31 -3.64
C VAL A 160 -41.57 4.84 -4.13
N ASP A 161 -41.39 3.56 -4.31
CA ASP A 161 -40.13 2.90 -4.70
C ASP A 161 -39.87 3.09 -6.20
N LEU A 162 -39.55 4.34 -6.61
CA LEU A 162 -39.35 4.67 -8.03
C LEU A 162 -38.03 4.13 -8.59
N ASP A 163 -37.02 3.97 -7.75
CA ASP A 163 -35.71 3.46 -8.14
C ASP A 163 -35.53 1.96 -7.83
N GLY A 164 -36.49 1.34 -7.17
CA GLY A 164 -36.46 -0.08 -6.78
C GLY A 164 -35.48 -0.37 -5.64
N LEU A 165 -35.08 0.63 -4.84
CA LEU A 165 -34.05 0.49 -3.81
C LEU A 165 -34.60 0.32 -2.39
N ASN A 166 -35.93 0.28 -2.16
CA ASN A 166 -36.52 0.11 -0.83
C ASN A 166 -36.10 -1.21 -0.16
N TYR A 167 -35.61 -2.19 -0.88
CA TYR A 167 -35.04 -3.41 -0.28
C TYR A 167 -33.76 -3.15 0.56
N LEU A 168 -33.13 -1.98 0.39
CA LEU A 168 -32.00 -1.51 1.19
C LEU A 168 -32.42 -0.68 2.41
N ALA A 169 -33.70 -0.31 2.52
CA ALA A 169 -34.18 0.49 3.62
C ALA A 169 -33.84 -0.14 4.98
N GLY A 170 -33.38 0.72 5.91
CA GLY A 170 -32.91 0.29 7.23
C GLY A 170 -31.51 -0.34 7.24
N LYS A 171 -30.82 -0.40 6.11
CA LYS A 171 -29.38 -0.74 6.01
C LYS A 171 -28.57 0.55 6.05
N ASP A 172 -27.32 0.45 6.48
CA ASP A 172 -26.34 1.54 6.33
C ASP A 172 -25.50 1.38 5.06
N MET A 173 -24.79 2.43 4.67
CA MET A 173 -23.92 2.41 3.49
C MET A 173 -22.75 1.46 3.66
N ASP A 174 -22.26 1.23 4.88
CA ASP A 174 -21.20 0.26 5.17
C ASP A 174 -21.64 -1.16 4.86
N PHE A 175 -22.88 -1.52 5.22
CA PHE A 175 -23.46 -2.82 4.83
C PHE A 175 -23.50 -3.01 3.31
N VAL A 176 -23.84 -1.96 2.55
CA VAL A 176 -23.88 -2.02 1.08
C VAL A 176 -22.47 -2.21 0.53
N ASN A 177 -21.50 -1.43 1.03
CA ASN A 177 -20.09 -1.50 0.64
C ASN A 177 -19.49 -2.89 0.94
N LYS A 178 -19.71 -3.44 2.14
CA LYS A 178 -19.24 -4.78 2.52
C LYS A 178 -19.93 -5.91 1.74
N SER A 179 -21.20 -5.70 1.36
CA SER A 179 -21.91 -6.63 0.48
C SER A 179 -21.29 -6.65 -0.92
N ALA A 180 -20.95 -5.46 -1.46
CA ALA A 180 -20.25 -5.35 -2.73
C ALA A 180 -18.86 -5.99 -2.66
N MET A 181 -18.10 -5.74 -1.58
CA MET A 181 -16.79 -6.37 -1.34
C MET A 181 -16.89 -7.89 -1.35
N THR A 182 -17.80 -8.44 -0.55
CA THR A 182 -17.97 -9.90 -0.43
C THR A 182 -18.39 -10.52 -1.76
N GLY A 183 -19.34 -9.91 -2.46
CA GLY A 183 -19.81 -10.38 -3.78
C GLY A 183 -18.70 -10.36 -4.83
N THR A 184 -17.87 -9.31 -4.84
CA THR A 184 -16.73 -9.19 -5.74
C THR A 184 -15.65 -10.22 -5.44
N MET A 185 -15.27 -10.40 -4.17
CA MET A 185 -14.29 -11.41 -3.75
C MET A 185 -14.72 -12.83 -4.16
N LEU A 186 -15.98 -13.17 -3.99
CA LEU A 186 -16.52 -14.47 -4.41
C LEU A 186 -16.42 -14.63 -5.94
N ALA A 187 -16.86 -13.64 -6.71
CA ALA A 187 -16.81 -13.68 -8.16
C ALA A 187 -15.37 -13.80 -8.70
N HIS A 188 -14.45 -13.00 -8.16
CA HIS A 188 -13.03 -13.05 -8.57
C HIS A 188 -12.37 -14.38 -8.19
N THR A 189 -12.69 -14.94 -7.00
CA THR A 189 -12.20 -16.26 -6.58
C THR A 189 -12.72 -17.37 -7.50
N ASP A 190 -14.01 -17.37 -7.86
CA ASP A 190 -14.58 -18.30 -8.83
C ASP A 190 -13.95 -18.14 -10.22
N GLY A 191 -13.50 -16.92 -10.55
CA GLY A 191 -12.73 -16.60 -11.75
C GLY A 191 -11.23 -16.93 -11.68
N GLU A 192 -10.78 -17.70 -10.69
CA GLU A 192 -9.37 -18.11 -10.50
C GLU A 192 -8.42 -16.93 -10.17
N VAL A 193 -8.95 -15.86 -9.57
CA VAL A 193 -8.17 -14.79 -8.96
C VAL A 193 -8.15 -14.99 -7.44
N PRO A 194 -7.06 -15.49 -6.86
CA PRO A 194 -6.97 -15.66 -5.42
C PRO A 194 -7.13 -14.34 -4.67
N ASN A 195 -7.87 -14.36 -3.57
CA ASN A 195 -8.08 -13.21 -2.70
C ASN A 195 -7.47 -13.47 -1.33
N LEU A 196 -6.68 -12.52 -0.84
CA LEU A 196 -6.23 -12.40 0.53
C LEU A 196 -7.05 -11.30 1.19
N LEU A 197 -7.43 -11.46 2.45
CA LEU A 197 -8.16 -10.45 3.21
C LEU A 197 -7.28 -9.94 4.36
N VAL A 198 -7.01 -8.64 4.35
CA VAL A 198 -6.38 -7.91 5.45
C VAL A 198 -7.45 -7.06 6.11
N THR A 199 -7.73 -7.36 7.37
CA THR A 199 -8.78 -6.70 8.14
C THR A 199 -8.18 -5.74 9.15
N VAL A 200 -8.66 -4.50 9.12
CA VAL A 200 -8.34 -3.45 10.09
C VAL A 200 -9.56 -3.26 10.99
N PRO A 201 -9.45 -3.39 12.32
CA PRO A 201 -10.61 -3.30 13.20
C PRO A 201 -11.34 -1.96 13.10
N LYS A 202 -10.58 -0.86 12.95
CA LYS A 202 -11.14 0.49 12.88
C LYS A 202 -10.16 1.45 12.18
N GLN A 203 -10.69 2.45 11.49
CA GLN A 203 -9.86 3.48 10.86
C GLN A 203 -9.52 4.56 11.90
N ASN A 204 -8.43 4.35 12.64
CA ASN A 204 -7.84 5.33 13.55
C ASN A 204 -6.31 5.23 13.53
N GLU A 205 -5.66 6.15 14.22
CA GLU A 205 -4.19 6.24 14.20
C GLU A 205 -3.52 4.98 14.73
N PHE A 206 -4.08 4.35 15.77
CA PHE A 206 -3.50 3.14 16.36
C PHE A 206 -3.48 1.99 15.34
N PHE A 207 -4.62 1.68 14.73
CA PHE A 207 -4.71 0.58 13.76
C PHE A 207 -4.03 0.91 12.43
N LEU A 208 -3.93 2.19 12.04
CA LEU A 208 -3.09 2.59 10.91
C LEU A 208 -1.60 2.35 11.21
N GLY A 209 -1.15 2.64 12.42
CA GLY A 209 0.21 2.32 12.87
C GLY A 209 0.49 0.81 12.81
N GLU A 210 -0.45 -0.03 13.26
CA GLU A 210 -0.36 -1.48 13.13
C GLU A 210 -0.27 -1.93 11.67
N LEU A 211 -1.10 -1.36 10.79
CA LEU A 211 -1.15 -1.68 9.37
C LEU A 211 0.16 -1.32 8.66
N PHE A 212 0.73 -0.15 8.93
CA PHE A 212 2.03 0.25 8.38
C PHE A 212 3.12 -0.74 8.76
N TYR A 213 3.26 -1.04 10.04
CA TYR A 213 4.28 -1.99 10.49
C TYR A 213 4.05 -3.40 9.97
N PHE A 214 2.78 -3.84 9.89
CA PHE A 214 2.41 -5.13 9.29
C PHE A 214 2.95 -5.27 7.87
N PHE A 215 2.70 -4.28 7.01
CA PHE A 215 3.18 -4.32 5.63
C PHE A 215 4.69 -4.15 5.52
N GLU A 216 5.31 -3.24 6.29
CA GLU A 216 6.77 -3.06 6.29
C GLU A 216 7.49 -4.37 6.64
N PHE A 217 7.05 -5.04 7.69
CA PHE A 217 7.62 -6.31 8.12
C PHE A 217 7.37 -7.44 7.13
N ALA A 218 6.15 -7.56 6.62
CA ALA A 218 5.78 -8.58 5.66
C ALA A 218 6.55 -8.44 4.33
N ILE A 219 6.70 -7.22 3.81
CA ILE A 219 7.39 -6.96 2.56
C ILE A 219 8.91 -7.15 2.71
N ALA A 220 9.48 -6.82 3.85
CA ALA A 220 10.88 -7.14 4.15
C ALA A 220 11.13 -8.66 4.09
N ILE A 221 10.27 -9.46 4.72
CA ILE A 221 10.35 -10.94 4.66
C ILE A 221 10.15 -11.43 3.23
N SER A 222 9.16 -10.90 2.52
CA SER A 222 8.85 -11.30 1.14
C SER A 222 10.04 -11.03 0.20
N GLY A 223 10.73 -9.90 0.35
CA GLY A 223 11.96 -9.60 -0.39
C GLY A 223 13.06 -10.63 -0.13
N TYR A 224 13.29 -10.99 1.12
CA TYR A 224 14.25 -12.05 1.45
C TYR A 224 13.85 -13.42 0.90
N LEU A 225 12.57 -13.77 0.91
CA LEU A 225 12.08 -15.02 0.30
C LEU A 225 12.27 -15.04 -1.22
N ASN A 226 12.27 -13.87 -1.88
CA ASN A 226 12.61 -13.70 -3.28
C ASN A 226 14.14 -13.66 -3.54
N GLY A 227 14.95 -13.65 -2.49
CA GLY A 227 16.41 -13.60 -2.57
C GLY A 227 16.94 -12.24 -3.02
N VAL A 228 16.29 -11.15 -2.62
CA VAL A 228 16.72 -9.75 -2.84
C VAL A 228 16.88 -9.04 -1.51
N ASN A 229 17.70 -7.98 -1.48
CA ASN A 229 17.76 -7.08 -0.32
C ASN A 229 16.57 -6.11 -0.37
N PRO A 230 15.61 -6.16 0.58
CA PRO A 230 14.44 -5.28 0.55
C PRO A 230 14.75 -3.82 0.90
N PHE A 231 15.95 -3.50 1.40
CA PHE A 231 16.27 -2.19 1.96
C PHE A 231 17.11 -1.28 1.05
N ASP A 232 17.80 -1.83 0.04
CA ASP A 232 18.51 -1.02 -0.96
C ASP A 232 17.57 -0.48 -2.07
N GLN A 233 18.10 0.37 -2.99
CA GLN A 233 17.30 1.02 -4.02
C GLN A 233 18.17 1.43 -5.23
N GLU A 234 19.01 0.54 -5.73
CA GLU A 234 19.97 0.87 -6.79
C GLU A 234 19.31 1.17 -8.14
N GLY A 235 18.16 0.55 -8.43
CA GLY A 235 17.48 0.66 -9.73
C GLY A 235 17.09 2.10 -10.13
N VAL A 236 16.79 2.95 -9.16
CA VAL A 236 16.36 4.35 -9.41
C VAL A 236 17.53 5.29 -9.75
N GLU A 237 18.76 4.92 -9.49
CA GLU A 237 19.93 5.78 -9.71
C GLU A 237 20.22 6.01 -11.20
N SER A 238 19.85 5.07 -12.05
CA SER A 238 20.06 5.17 -13.49
C SER A 238 19.28 6.35 -14.10
N TYR A 239 17.97 6.41 -13.87
CA TYR A 239 17.16 7.51 -14.44
C TYR A 239 17.43 8.85 -13.76
N LYS A 240 17.77 8.88 -12.47
CA LYS A 240 18.18 10.11 -11.78
C LYS A 240 19.43 10.72 -12.43
N ARG A 241 20.45 9.90 -12.70
CA ARG A 241 21.66 10.35 -13.42
C ARG A 241 21.33 10.91 -14.79
N ASN A 242 20.47 10.24 -15.56
CA ASN A 242 20.02 10.73 -16.86
C ASN A 242 19.28 12.07 -16.76
N MET A 243 18.39 12.22 -15.79
CA MET A 243 17.70 13.48 -15.52
C MET A 243 18.69 14.61 -15.18
N PHE A 244 19.65 14.38 -14.28
CA PHE A 244 20.66 15.37 -13.93
C PHE A 244 21.48 15.79 -15.13
N ALA A 245 21.85 14.85 -15.99
CA ALA A 245 22.58 15.13 -17.22
C ALA A 245 21.76 15.99 -18.19
N LEU A 246 20.51 15.62 -18.44
CA LEU A 246 19.61 16.36 -19.34
C LEU A 246 19.29 17.77 -18.83
N LEU A 247 19.13 17.93 -17.52
CA LEU A 247 18.94 19.23 -16.87
C LEU A 247 20.20 20.10 -16.84
N GLY A 248 21.35 19.58 -17.28
CA GLY A 248 22.61 20.31 -17.31
C GLY A 248 23.23 20.55 -15.92
N LYS A 249 22.97 19.63 -14.96
CA LYS A 249 23.58 19.73 -13.64
C LYS A 249 25.11 19.69 -13.74
N PRO A 250 25.85 20.60 -13.07
CA PRO A 250 27.31 20.58 -13.07
C PRO A 250 27.87 19.22 -12.67
N GLY A 251 28.90 18.76 -13.45
CA GLY A 251 29.52 17.45 -13.25
C GLY A 251 28.89 16.29 -14.05
N TYR A 252 27.86 16.57 -14.88
CA TYR A 252 27.19 15.58 -15.73
C TYR A 252 27.34 15.87 -17.24
N GLU A 253 28.29 16.74 -17.66
CA GLU A 253 28.45 17.23 -19.04
C GLU A 253 28.70 16.07 -20.02
N LYS A 254 29.63 15.19 -19.68
CA LYS A 254 29.98 14.02 -20.52
C LYS A 254 28.79 13.09 -20.72
N GLN A 255 28.08 12.79 -19.65
CA GLN A 255 26.88 11.92 -19.71
C GLN A 255 25.76 12.55 -20.53
N ARG A 256 25.62 13.90 -20.46
CA ARG A 256 24.67 14.63 -21.30
C ARG A 256 25.00 14.49 -22.79
N GLU A 257 26.25 14.62 -23.18
CA GLU A 257 26.69 14.42 -24.58
C GLU A 257 26.39 13.00 -25.07
N GLU A 258 26.62 11.99 -24.22
CA GLU A 258 26.34 10.58 -24.55
C GLU A 258 24.83 10.33 -24.73
N ILE A 259 24.00 10.92 -23.89
CA ILE A 259 22.52 10.79 -23.99
C ILE A 259 22.03 11.50 -25.26
N LEU A 260 22.51 12.73 -25.56
CA LEU A 260 22.05 13.47 -26.73
C LEU A 260 22.39 12.78 -28.07
N LYS A 261 23.41 11.92 -28.09
CA LYS A 261 23.75 11.11 -29.28
C LYS A 261 22.78 9.94 -29.50
N ARG A 262 21.97 9.60 -28.49
CA ARG A 262 21.02 8.48 -28.51
C ARG A 262 19.59 8.93 -28.79
N LEU A 263 19.32 10.24 -28.72
CA LEU A 263 18.05 10.88 -29.04
C LEU A 263 18.02 11.35 -30.48
#